data_569e7097c762207f799b5c3464f2ef9c
#
_entry.id   569e7097c762207f799b5c3464f2ef9c
#
_cell.length_a   1.000
_cell.length_b   1.000
_cell.length_c   1.000
_cell.angle_alpha   90.00
_cell.angle_beta   90.00
_cell.angle_gamma   90.00
#
_symmetry.space_group_name_H-M   'P 1'
#
loop_
_entity.id
_entity.type
_entity.pdbx_description
1 polymer ?
#
loop_
_entity_poly.entity_id
_entity_poly.type
_entity_poly.pdbx_seq_one_letter_code
_entity_poly.pdbx_strand_id
1 'polypeptide(L)'
;SKDALKEIFDNARKICGNLPLACNVLYAINDYGRVVRDACEAGANIIITGAGIPTNMPEFTKNFPDVALVPIVSSARALKLICKKWERYNKLPDAVIVEGPLSGGHQGFKYEDCYKEEFQLENIVTPVIEEAKNWGNIPVIAAGGIWDKKDIDKFISLGCAGVQMATRFIGTHE
;
A
#
# COMPACT_ATOMS: atom_id res chain seq x y z
N SER A 1 -0.88 21.79 -3.97
CA SER A 1 -0.39 22.56 -2.81
C SER A 1 -0.86 21.89 -1.52
N LYS A 2 -0.27 22.23 -0.38
CA LYS A 2 -0.67 21.76 0.95
C LYS A 2 -2.13 22.10 1.24
N ASP A 3 -2.57 23.30 0.88
CA ASP A 3 -3.95 23.74 1.10
C ASP A 3 -4.95 22.93 0.30
N ALA A 4 -4.65 22.59 -0.96
CA ALA A 4 -5.51 21.74 -1.78
C ALA A 4 -5.62 20.32 -1.19
N LEU A 5 -4.52 19.78 -0.65
CA LEU A 5 -4.54 18.47 0.01
C LEU A 5 -5.39 18.50 1.27
N LYS A 6 -5.26 19.56 2.08
CA LYS A 6 -6.09 19.76 3.27
C LYS A 6 -7.56 19.86 2.92
N GLU A 7 -7.94 20.62 1.89
CA GLU A 7 -9.31 20.74 1.42
C GLU A 7 -9.91 19.37 1.02
N ILE A 8 -9.13 18.55 0.28
CA ILE A 8 -9.54 17.18 -0.11
C ILE A 8 -9.81 16.34 1.14
N PHE A 9 -8.91 16.36 2.12
CA PHE A 9 -9.07 15.60 3.36
C PHE A 9 -10.25 16.10 4.18
N ASP A 10 -10.46 17.42 4.30
CA ASP A 10 -11.60 18.01 5.01
C ASP A 10 -12.93 17.58 4.35
N ASN A 11 -12.99 17.55 3.01
CA ASN A 11 -14.17 17.10 2.29
C ASN A 11 -14.42 15.60 2.44
N ALA A 12 -13.39 14.77 2.32
CA ALA A 12 -13.49 13.34 2.57
C ALA A 12 -13.94 13.04 4.00
N ARG A 13 -13.44 13.80 4.98
CA ARG A 13 -13.82 13.65 6.41
C ARG A 13 -15.27 13.96 6.66
N LYS A 14 -15.88 14.92 5.94
CA LYS A 14 -17.33 15.22 6.03
C LYS A 14 -18.19 14.02 5.60
N ILE A 15 -17.68 13.21 4.65
CA ILE A 15 -18.39 12.04 4.11
C ILE A 15 -18.20 10.83 5.02
N CYS A 16 -16.94 10.53 5.35
CA CYS A 16 -16.59 9.28 6.05
C CYS A 16 -16.55 9.40 7.59
N GLY A 17 -16.75 10.61 8.15
CA GLY A 17 -16.72 10.80 9.61
C GLY A 17 -15.38 10.39 10.21
N ASN A 18 -15.41 9.46 11.17
CA ASN A 18 -14.23 8.98 11.89
C ASN A 18 -13.53 7.76 11.24
N LEU A 19 -13.97 7.32 10.06
CA LEU A 19 -13.29 6.22 9.37
C LEU A 19 -11.87 6.61 8.96
N PRO A 20 -10.91 5.67 8.98
CA PRO A 20 -9.53 5.97 8.57
C PRO A 20 -9.45 6.46 7.13
N LEU A 21 -8.71 7.55 6.91
CA LEU A 21 -8.39 8.07 5.59
C LEU A 21 -6.94 7.73 5.24
N ALA A 22 -6.75 7.16 4.06
CA ALA A 22 -5.43 6.86 3.51
C ALA A 22 -5.04 7.86 2.42
N CYS A 23 -3.74 8.15 2.33
CA CYS A 23 -3.15 8.87 1.20
C CYS A 23 -2.15 7.95 0.49
N ASN A 24 -2.34 7.72 -0.81
CA ASN A 24 -1.38 7.01 -1.64
C ASN A 24 -0.39 8.02 -2.24
N VAL A 25 0.90 7.86 -1.93
CA VAL A 25 1.98 8.74 -2.40
C VAL A 25 2.98 7.91 -3.20
N LEU A 26 3.17 8.24 -4.46
CA LEU A 26 4.17 7.57 -5.31
C LEU A 26 5.59 7.90 -4.82
N TYR A 27 6.43 6.87 -4.60
CA TYR A 27 7.81 7.07 -4.14
C TYR A 27 8.67 7.80 -5.16
N ALA A 28 8.41 7.59 -6.45
CA ALA A 28 9.20 8.14 -7.56
C ALA A 28 8.95 9.63 -7.85
N ILE A 29 8.07 10.30 -7.12
CA ILE A 29 7.82 11.74 -7.34
C ILE A 29 8.93 12.61 -6.73
N ASN A 30 9.12 13.79 -7.35
CA ASN A 30 9.93 14.83 -6.73
C ASN A 30 9.30 15.26 -5.40
N ASP A 31 10.14 15.61 -4.42
CA ASP A 31 9.69 16.06 -3.09
C ASP A 31 8.84 15.04 -2.31
N TYR A 32 9.02 13.73 -2.55
CA TYR A 32 8.28 12.66 -1.87
C TYR A 32 8.11 12.91 -0.37
N GLY A 33 9.19 13.18 0.33
CA GLY A 33 9.15 13.40 1.79
C GLY A 33 8.33 14.62 2.21
N ARG A 34 8.27 15.67 1.37
CA ARG A 34 7.40 16.82 1.63
C ARG A 34 5.94 16.44 1.47
N VAL A 35 5.59 15.73 0.39
CA VAL A 35 4.21 15.29 0.13
C VAL A 35 3.71 14.35 1.23
N VAL A 36 4.55 13.43 1.73
CA VAL A 36 4.20 12.57 2.86
C VAL A 36 3.89 13.40 4.10
N ARG A 37 4.75 14.37 4.45
CA ARG A 37 4.49 15.25 5.60
C ARG A 37 3.21 16.07 5.43
N ASP A 38 3.01 16.66 4.25
CA ASP A 38 1.81 17.44 3.94
C ASP A 38 0.53 16.59 4.08
N ALA A 39 0.58 15.31 3.69
CA ALA A 39 -0.53 14.37 3.86
C ALA A 39 -0.81 14.05 5.34
N CYS A 40 0.23 13.82 6.13
CA CYS A 40 0.09 13.62 7.58
C CYS A 40 -0.51 14.86 8.26
N GLU A 41 -0.03 16.06 7.91
CA GLU A 41 -0.54 17.33 8.44
C GLU A 41 -1.98 17.63 7.99
N ALA A 42 -2.38 17.12 6.80
CA ALA A 42 -3.76 17.21 6.32
C ALA A 42 -4.73 16.24 7.03
N GLY A 43 -4.23 15.31 7.86
CA GLY A 43 -5.05 14.39 8.64
C GLY A 43 -5.15 12.98 8.07
N ALA A 44 -4.17 12.54 7.25
CA ALA A 44 -4.07 11.15 6.84
C ALA A 44 -3.83 10.25 8.06
N ASN A 45 -4.60 9.18 8.17
CA ASN A 45 -4.41 8.14 9.18
C ASN A 45 -3.43 7.06 8.67
N ILE A 46 -3.33 6.92 7.35
CA ILE A 46 -2.53 5.89 6.69
C ILE A 46 -1.79 6.53 5.52
N ILE A 47 -0.50 6.28 5.39
CA ILE A 47 0.26 6.58 4.19
C ILE A 47 0.57 5.27 3.46
N ILE A 48 0.09 5.17 2.21
CA ILE A 48 0.39 4.06 1.30
C ILE A 48 1.45 4.54 0.31
N THR A 49 2.46 3.74 0.03
CA THR A 49 3.53 4.12 -0.90
C THR A 49 3.92 2.97 -1.82
N GLY A 50 3.86 3.25 -3.11
CA GLY A 50 4.28 2.38 -4.20
C GLY A 50 5.15 3.11 -5.22
N ALA A 51 5.33 2.54 -6.43
CA ALA A 51 6.18 3.05 -7.50
C ALA A 51 7.65 3.23 -7.05
N GLY A 52 8.20 2.22 -6.42
CA GLY A 52 9.56 2.15 -5.89
C GLY A 52 9.60 1.50 -4.51
N ILE A 53 10.79 1.41 -3.93
CA ILE A 53 11.01 0.80 -2.60
C ILE A 53 11.23 1.92 -1.58
N PRO A 54 10.26 2.25 -0.72
CA PRO A 54 10.31 3.41 0.17
C PRO A 54 11.15 3.15 1.42
N THR A 55 12.46 3.01 1.24
CA THR A 55 13.41 2.61 2.30
C THR A 55 13.57 3.61 3.43
N ASN A 56 13.09 4.84 3.27
CA ASN A 56 13.22 5.93 4.22
C ASN A 56 11.87 6.60 4.59
N MET A 57 10.75 5.96 4.27
CA MET A 57 9.41 6.47 4.58
C MET A 57 9.24 6.84 6.08
N PRO A 58 9.70 6.04 7.07
CA PRO A 58 9.56 6.37 8.48
C PRO A 58 10.28 7.67 8.90
N GLU A 59 11.30 8.10 8.15
CA GLU A 59 11.99 9.37 8.42
C GLU A 59 11.06 10.57 8.27
N PHE A 60 10.15 10.53 7.30
CA PHE A 60 9.24 11.63 6.99
C PHE A 60 8.01 11.66 7.90
N THR A 61 7.72 10.57 8.59
CA THR A 61 6.55 10.43 9.48
C THR A 61 6.90 10.39 10.97
N LYS A 62 8.18 10.65 11.33
CA LYS A 62 8.65 10.57 12.73
C LYS A 62 7.88 11.45 13.73
N ASN A 63 7.30 12.56 13.26
CA ASN A 63 6.50 13.47 14.06
C ASN A 63 5.00 13.09 14.08
N PHE A 64 4.62 11.99 13.43
CA PHE A 64 3.25 11.50 13.29
C PHE A 64 3.20 10.01 13.67
N PRO A 65 3.44 9.66 14.95
CA PRO A 65 3.60 8.27 15.37
C PRO A 65 2.34 7.41 15.18
N ASP A 66 1.18 8.05 15.18
CA ASP A 66 -0.12 7.38 15.02
C ASP A 66 -0.50 7.10 13.56
N VAL A 67 0.29 7.61 12.59
CA VAL A 67 0.05 7.37 11.17
C VAL A 67 0.61 6.00 10.78
N ALA A 68 -0.27 5.14 10.27
CA ALA A 68 0.12 3.82 9.77
C ALA A 68 0.87 3.91 8.44
N LEU A 69 1.92 3.11 8.28
CA LEU A 69 2.78 3.08 7.10
C LEU A 69 2.62 1.77 6.34
N VAL A 70 2.16 1.86 5.09
CA VAL A 70 1.80 0.70 4.28
C VAL A 70 2.53 0.76 2.93
N PRO A 71 3.68 0.08 2.78
CA PRO A 71 4.36 -0.01 1.49
C PRO A 71 3.62 -0.96 0.54
N ILE A 72 3.73 -0.68 -0.77
CA ILE A 72 3.29 -1.59 -1.83
C ILE A 72 4.52 -2.35 -2.33
N VAL A 73 4.41 -3.65 -2.45
CA VAL A 73 5.45 -4.56 -2.95
C VAL A 73 4.90 -5.53 -4.00
N SER A 74 5.79 -6.07 -4.83
CA SER A 74 5.47 -7.13 -5.79
C SER A 74 6.22 -8.44 -5.52
N SER A 75 6.89 -8.54 -4.36
CA SER A 75 7.64 -9.75 -3.98
C SER A 75 8.02 -9.78 -2.50
N ALA A 76 8.25 -10.98 -1.97
CA ALA A 76 8.80 -11.20 -0.62
C ALA A 76 10.17 -10.52 -0.43
N ARG A 77 11.01 -10.52 -1.49
CA ARG A 77 12.33 -9.85 -1.46
C ARG A 77 12.19 -8.34 -1.21
N ALA A 78 11.20 -7.70 -1.82
CA ALA A 78 10.95 -6.27 -1.62
C ALA A 78 10.49 -5.98 -0.19
N LEU A 79 9.57 -6.78 0.37
CA LEU A 79 9.15 -6.67 1.77
C LEU A 79 10.34 -6.82 2.73
N LYS A 80 11.14 -7.88 2.55
CA LYS A 80 12.34 -8.11 3.36
C LYS A 80 13.30 -6.94 3.35
N LEU A 81 13.52 -6.34 2.17
CA LEU A 81 14.40 -5.17 2.03
C LEU A 81 13.84 -3.96 2.79
N ILE A 82 12.54 -3.70 2.68
CA ILE A 82 11.86 -2.60 3.39
C ILE A 82 12.01 -2.81 4.91
N CYS A 83 11.64 -3.97 5.43
CA CYS A 83 11.72 -4.27 6.85
C CYS A 83 13.14 -4.06 7.39
N LYS A 84 14.15 -4.64 6.73
CA LYS A 84 15.57 -4.43 7.11
C LYS A 84 16.00 -2.96 7.09
N LYS A 85 15.50 -2.16 6.16
CA LYS A 85 15.85 -0.73 6.08
C LYS A 85 15.12 0.09 7.12
N TRP A 86 13.90 -0.30 7.52
CA TRP A 86 13.11 0.41 8.49
C TRP A 86 13.49 0.10 9.95
N GLU A 87 14.16 -1.03 10.22
CA GLU A 87 14.71 -1.35 11.55
C GLU A 87 15.55 -0.20 12.14
N ARG A 88 16.31 0.51 11.31
CA ARG A 88 17.11 1.68 11.76
C ARG A 88 16.27 2.83 12.32
N TYR A 89 14.96 2.83 12.04
CA TYR A 89 14.00 3.80 12.55
C TYR A 89 13.14 3.23 13.69
N ASN A 90 13.44 2.00 14.17
CA ASN A 90 12.60 1.25 15.11
C ASN A 90 11.14 1.14 14.63
N LYS A 91 10.94 0.98 13.33
CA LYS A 91 9.62 0.88 12.70
C LYS A 91 9.60 -0.33 11.76
N LEU A 92 8.45 -1.02 11.73
CA LEU A 92 8.09 -1.99 10.71
C LEU A 92 6.83 -1.49 9.99
N PRO A 93 6.52 -2.00 8.79
CA PRO A 93 5.24 -1.72 8.15
C PRO A 93 4.06 -2.14 9.05
N ASP A 94 3.05 -1.28 9.14
CA ASP A 94 1.81 -1.58 9.87
C ASP A 94 0.91 -2.55 9.08
N ALA A 95 1.05 -2.57 7.75
CA ALA A 95 0.55 -3.57 6.81
C ALA A 95 1.39 -3.50 5.54
N VAL A 96 1.23 -4.46 4.63
CA VAL A 96 1.86 -4.44 3.31
C VAL A 96 0.83 -4.76 2.24
N ILE A 97 0.83 -3.99 1.14
CA ILE A 97 0.01 -4.29 -0.03
C ILE A 97 0.87 -5.06 -1.03
N VAL A 98 0.40 -6.22 -1.48
CA VAL A 98 1.01 -7.01 -2.54
C VAL A 98 0.26 -6.72 -3.83
N GLU A 99 0.95 -6.09 -4.78
CA GLU A 99 0.35 -5.70 -6.04
C GLU A 99 0.77 -6.65 -7.15
N GLY A 100 -0.22 -7.29 -7.78
CA GLY A 100 -0.04 -8.21 -8.90
C GLY A 100 -0.01 -7.51 -10.26
N PRO A 101 0.29 -8.24 -11.36
CA PRO A 101 0.46 -7.69 -12.70
C PRO A 101 -0.84 -7.17 -13.34
N LEU A 102 -2.01 -7.48 -12.77
CA LEU A 102 -3.30 -6.95 -13.22
C LEU A 102 -3.70 -5.65 -12.51
N SER A 103 -2.78 -5.02 -11.79
CA SER A 103 -2.99 -3.68 -11.22
C SER A 103 -2.81 -2.60 -12.29
N GLY A 104 -3.39 -1.42 -12.05
CA GLY A 104 -3.21 -0.24 -12.91
C GLY A 104 -2.06 0.64 -12.44
N GLY A 105 -1.59 1.54 -13.30
CA GLY A 105 -0.56 2.53 -12.97
C GLY A 105 0.87 2.00 -13.06
N HIS A 106 1.75 2.48 -12.16
CA HIS A 106 3.14 2.05 -12.11
C HIS A 106 3.25 0.65 -11.51
N GLN A 107 3.80 -0.30 -12.26
CA GLN A 107 3.91 -1.70 -11.85
C GLN A 107 5.36 -2.11 -11.59
N GLY A 108 5.55 -3.08 -10.68
CA GLY A 108 6.83 -3.72 -10.42
C GLY A 108 7.20 -4.86 -11.39
N PHE A 109 6.44 -5.02 -12.50
CA PHE A 109 6.61 -6.09 -13.49
C PHE A 109 7.03 -5.54 -14.84
N LYS A 110 7.80 -6.32 -15.60
CA LYS A 110 8.00 -6.07 -17.02
C LYS A 110 6.78 -6.53 -17.79
N TYR A 111 6.51 -5.92 -18.94
CA TYR A 111 5.37 -6.28 -19.78
C TYR A 111 5.34 -7.78 -20.11
N GLU A 112 6.50 -8.36 -20.43
CA GLU A 112 6.63 -9.78 -20.76
C GLU A 112 6.31 -10.72 -19.60
N ASP A 113 6.35 -10.22 -18.37
CA ASP A 113 6.13 -10.99 -17.15
C ASP A 113 4.66 -10.95 -16.70
N CYS A 114 3.87 -9.96 -17.17
CA CYS A 114 2.50 -9.74 -16.71
C CYS A 114 1.56 -10.94 -16.92
N TYR A 115 1.84 -11.80 -17.91
CA TYR A 115 1.02 -12.96 -18.23
C TYR A 115 1.62 -14.30 -17.78
N LYS A 116 2.79 -14.27 -17.16
CA LYS A 116 3.43 -15.49 -16.64
C LYS A 116 2.74 -15.95 -15.37
N GLU A 117 2.53 -17.26 -15.25
CA GLU A 117 1.85 -17.87 -14.11
C GLU A 117 2.55 -17.57 -12.78
N GLU A 118 3.87 -17.59 -12.78
CA GLU A 118 4.70 -17.32 -11.59
C GLU A 118 4.49 -15.93 -10.98
N PHE A 119 4.03 -14.95 -11.79
CA PHE A 119 3.77 -13.57 -11.34
C PHE A 119 2.29 -13.30 -11.07
N GLN A 120 1.39 -14.27 -11.27
CA GLN A 120 0.01 -14.06 -10.90
C GLN A 120 -0.12 -13.79 -9.40
N LEU A 121 -1.09 -12.96 -9.02
CA LEU A 121 -1.20 -12.44 -7.65
C LEU A 121 -1.24 -13.56 -6.61
N GLU A 122 -1.91 -14.68 -6.87
CA GLU A 122 -1.97 -15.85 -6.00
C GLU A 122 -0.60 -16.44 -5.69
N ASN A 123 0.28 -16.45 -6.70
CA ASN A 123 1.60 -17.06 -6.59
C ASN A 123 2.62 -16.14 -5.91
N ILE A 124 2.42 -14.81 -5.97
CA ILE A 124 3.29 -13.85 -5.29
C ILE A 124 2.83 -13.52 -3.86
N VAL A 125 1.54 -13.63 -3.56
CA VAL A 125 0.99 -13.34 -2.22
C VAL A 125 1.51 -14.32 -1.17
N THR A 126 1.50 -15.62 -1.47
CA THR A 126 1.91 -16.66 -0.50
C THR A 126 3.34 -16.46 0.01
N PRO A 127 4.37 -16.27 -0.84
CA PRO A 127 5.72 -15.97 -0.37
C PRO A 127 5.82 -14.68 0.45
N VAL A 128 4.99 -13.66 0.15
CA VAL A 128 4.98 -12.42 0.94
C VAL A 128 4.36 -12.65 2.31
N ILE A 129 3.30 -13.45 2.44
CA ILE A 129 2.71 -13.83 3.73
C ILE A 129 3.75 -14.56 4.58
N GLU A 130 4.49 -15.52 4.00
CA GLU A 130 5.54 -16.24 4.74
C GLU A 130 6.68 -15.29 5.19
N GLU A 131 7.10 -14.36 4.35
CA GLU A 131 8.09 -13.35 4.76
C GLU A 131 7.55 -12.41 5.85
N ALA A 132 6.27 -12.01 5.76
CA ALA A 132 5.62 -11.14 6.75
C ALA A 132 5.57 -11.76 8.15
N LYS A 133 5.46 -13.09 8.25
CA LYS A 133 5.54 -13.82 9.53
C LYS A 133 6.89 -13.64 10.23
N ASN A 134 7.98 -13.54 9.48
CA ASN A 134 9.32 -13.33 10.02
C ASN A 134 9.50 -11.94 10.65
N TRP A 135 8.58 -11.01 10.38
CA TRP A 135 8.61 -9.61 10.81
C TRP A 135 7.45 -9.26 11.77
N GLY A 136 6.97 -10.23 12.55
CA GLY A 136 5.92 -10.00 13.54
C GLY A 136 4.49 -10.12 12.98
N ASN A 137 4.29 -10.94 11.95
CA ASN A 137 2.99 -11.19 11.32
C ASN A 137 2.37 -9.91 10.71
N ILE A 138 3.15 -9.16 9.94
CA ILE A 138 2.66 -7.98 9.24
C ILE A 138 1.42 -8.33 8.41
N PRO A 139 0.28 -7.65 8.55
CA PRO A 139 -0.91 -7.91 7.74
C PRO A 139 -0.63 -7.71 6.25
N VAL A 140 -1.04 -8.68 5.43
CA VAL A 140 -0.85 -8.66 3.97
C VAL A 140 -2.18 -8.39 3.28
N ILE A 141 -2.19 -7.41 2.38
CA ILE A 141 -3.35 -6.98 1.60
C ILE A 141 -3.07 -7.29 0.13
N ALA A 142 -3.95 -8.04 -0.53
CA ALA A 142 -3.81 -8.36 -1.95
C ALA A 142 -4.41 -7.26 -2.83
N ALA A 143 -3.74 -6.91 -3.94
CA ALA A 143 -4.17 -5.89 -4.88
C ALA A 143 -3.88 -6.27 -6.34
N GLY A 144 -4.75 -5.85 -7.25
CA GLY A 144 -4.60 -6.08 -8.70
C GLY A 144 -5.51 -7.20 -9.22
N GLY A 145 -6.45 -6.84 -10.10
CA GLY A 145 -7.37 -7.78 -10.72
C GLY A 145 -8.50 -8.31 -9.83
N ILE A 146 -8.68 -7.75 -8.64
CA ILE A 146 -9.74 -8.15 -7.71
C ILE A 146 -11.02 -7.39 -8.06
N TRP A 147 -12.10 -8.12 -8.33
CA TRP A 147 -13.30 -7.53 -8.89
C TRP A 147 -14.56 -7.75 -8.06
N ASP A 148 -14.74 -8.92 -7.48
CA ASP A 148 -15.95 -9.32 -6.79
C ASP A 148 -15.69 -10.08 -5.49
N LYS A 149 -16.78 -10.52 -4.84
CA LYS A 149 -16.72 -11.29 -3.60
C LYS A 149 -15.91 -12.58 -3.74
N LYS A 150 -15.97 -13.26 -4.89
CA LYS A 150 -15.26 -14.52 -5.11
C LYS A 150 -13.75 -14.29 -5.08
N ASP A 151 -13.29 -13.21 -5.70
CA ASP A 151 -11.88 -12.82 -5.66
C ASP A 151 -11.47 -12.47 -4.23
N ILE A 152 -12.31 -11.71 -3.50
CA ILE A 152 -12.04 -11.37 -2.09
C ILE A 152 -11.90 -12.65 -1.26
N ASP A 153 -12.87 -13.54 -1.32
CA ASP A 153 -12.87 -14.79 -0.55
C ASP A 153 -11.64 -15.66 -0.87
N LYS A 154 -11.20 -15.67 -2.13
CA LYS A 154 -9.99 -16.35 -2.58
C LYS A 154 -8.75 -15.86 -1.83
N PHE A 155 -8.50 -14.55 -1.81
CA PHE A 155 -7.31 -13.99 -1.18
C PHE A 155 -7.36 -14.05 0.34
N ILE A 156 -8.55 -13.90 0.94
CA ILE A 156 -8.73 -14.13 2.39
C ILE A 156 -8.42 -15.60 2.73
N SER A 157 -8.86 -16.56 1.92
CA SER A 157 -8.57 -17.99 2.16
C SER A 157 -7.08 -18.36 2.00
N LEU A 158 -6.32 -17.57 1.22
CA LEU A 158 -4.86 -17.69 1.11
C LEU A 158 -4.11 -17.09 2.31
N GLY A 159 -4.82 -16.40 3.21
CA GLY A 159 -4.25 -15.81 4.42
C GLY A 159 -4.00 -14.31 4.36
N CYS A 160 -4.51 -13.62 3.33
CA CYS A 160 -4.50 -12.15 3.31
C CYS A 160 -5.43 -11.59 4.41
N ALA A 161 -5.02 -10.48 5.01
CA ALA A 161 -5.83 -9.74 5.97
C ALA A 161 -6.94 -8.91 5.30
N GLY A 162 -6.80 -8.63 4.00
CA GLY A 162 -7.75 -7.84 3.22
C GLY A 162 -7.36 -7.78 1.76
N VAL A 163 -8.14 -7.00 0.99
CA VAL A 163 -7.90 -6.71 -0.42
C VAL A 163 -7.99 -5.22 -0.70
N GLN A 164 -7.27 -4.76 -1.73
CA GLN A 164 -7.40 -3.41 -2.29
C GLN A 164 -8.02 -3.50 -3.69
N MET A 165 -9.04 -2.70 -3.92
CA MET A 165 -9.76 -2.61 -5.19
C MET A 165 -9.79 -1.14 -5.63
N ALA A 166 -9.53 -0.88 -6.90
CA ALA A 166 -9.57 0.45 -7.49
C ALA A 166 -10.43 0.49 -8.76
N THR A 167 -10.03 -0.21 -9.82
CA THR A 167 -10.68 -0.19 -11.14
C THR A 167 -12.17 -0.55 -11.07
N ARG A 168 -12.56 -1.43 -10.14
CA ARG A 168 -13.96 -1.83 -9.93
C ARG A 168 -14.87 -0.64 -9.63
N PHE A 169 -14.35 0.38 -8.94
CA PHE A 169 -15.12 1.56 -8.54
C PHE A 169 -15.24 2.63 -9.62
N ILE A 170 -14.45 2.57 -10.71
CA ILE A 170 -14.53 3.53 -11.82
C ILE A 170 -15.91 3.49 -12.51
N GLY A 171 -16.59 2.35 -12.48
CA GLY A 171 -17.91 2.15 -13.05
C GLY A 171 -19.07 2.37 -12.08
N THR A 172 -18.85 2.97 -10.90
CA THR A 172 -19.92 3.32 -9.96
C THR A 172 -20.51 4.70 -10.27
N HIS A 173 -21.66 5.01 -9.70
CA HIS A 173 -22.41 6.26 -9.95
C HIS A 173 -21.95 7.44 -9.07
N GLU A 174 -20.83 7.33 -8.43
CA GLU A 174 -20.29 8.38 -7.54
C GLU A 174 -19.34 9.33 -8.24
#